data_cf9096f4cbb2655f7e3ceb4c962498f8
#
_entry.id   cf9096f4cbb2655f7e3ceb4c962498f8
#
_cell.length_a   1.000
_cell.length_b   1.000
_cell.length_c   1.000
_cell.angle_alpha   90.00
_cell.angle_beta   90.00
_cell.angle_gamma   90.00
#
_symmetry.space_group_name_H-M   'P 1'
#
loop_
_entity.id
_entity.type
_entity.pdbx_description
1 polymer ?
#
loop_
_entity_poly.entity_id
_entity_poly.type
_entity_poly.pdbx_seq_one_letter_code
_entity_poly.pdbx_strand_id
1 'polypeptide(L)'
;MTEQQKNFPEFYVTAPQPCPYLPGRLERKLFTHLTHDKPPALIDNLLKGGFRRSQNIAYMPYCEGCQSCVSVRVAVNDFRLSRSFRRVLDANKDLTVRRIPPRPTAEQYALFREYIDARHADGGMADMTVLDYAMMIEDSIVDTFLSEYRLRTGDDTEPQSAAPLMGIALCDRLSDGVSMVYSFYDTTVPRRSLGTYMILEHI
;
A
#
# COMPACT_ATOMS: atom_id res chain seq x y z
N MET A 1 -2.65 40.13 -13.17
CA MET A 1 -3.18 38.73 -13.27
C MET A 1 -2.43 37.93 -12.21
N THR A 2 -3.09 37.58 -11.16
CA THR A 2 -2.52 37.12 -9.89
C THR A 2 -1.97 35.70 -10.00
N GLU A 3 -0.77 35.45 -9.45
CA GLU A 3 -0.05 34.18 -9.36
C GLU A 3 -0.83 33.03 -8.67
N GLN A 4 -1.99 33.31 -8.14
CA GLN A 4 -2.82 32.31 -7.44
C GLN A 4 -3.50 31.27 -8.35
N GLN A 5 -3.47 31.39 -9.67
CA GLN A 5 -4.13 30.46 -10.60
C GLN A 5 -3.33 29.22 -10.95
N LYS A 6 -2.06 29.09 -10.52
CA LYS A 6 -1.15 27.99 -10.92
C LYS A 6 -1.18 26.73 -10.03
N ASN A 7 -1.96 26.69 -8.96
CA ASN A 7 -1.82 25.63 -7.96
C ASN A 7 -2.96 24.60 -7.89
N PHE A 8 -3.94 24.63 -8.78
CA PHE A 8 -4.94 23.57 -8.84
C PHE A 8 -4.39 22.38 -9.64
N PRO A 9 -4.56 21.13 -9.10
CA PRO A 9 -4.18 19.94 -9.86
C PRO A 9 -5.08 19.79 -11.10
N GLU A 10 -4.48 19.44 -12.21
CA GLU A 10 -5.23 19.01 -13.39
C GLU A 10 -5.69 17.57 -13.18
N PHE A 11 -6.96 17.32 -13.45
CA PHE A 11 -7.54 15.98 -13.34
C PHE A 11 -7.85 15.42 -14.71
N TYR A 12 -7.57 14.14 -14.86
CA TYR A 12 -7.80 13.36 -16.08
C TYR A 12 -8.66 12.16 -15.77
N VAL A 13 -9.36 11.66 -16.78
CA VAL A 13 -10.17 10.44 -16.69
C VAL A 13 -9.62 9.40 -17.66
N THR A 14 -9.41 8.17 -17.18
CA THR A 14 -8.94 7.08 -18.05
C THR A 14 -10.00 6.68 -19.08
N ALA A 15 -9.57 6.06 -20.17
CA ALA A 15 -10.47 5.30 -21.04
C ALA A 15 -11.16 4.19 -20.25
N PRO A 16 -12.38 3.77 -20.66
CA PRO A 16 -13.05 2.63 -20.05
C PRO A 16 -12.22 1.35 -20.21
N GLN A 17 -12.12 0.56 -19.15
CA GLN A 17 -11.47 -0.75 -19.14
C GLN A 17 -12.36 -1.76 -18.42
N PRO A 18 -12.21 -3.08 -18.64
CA PRO A 18 -12.93 -4.08 -17.87
C PRO A 18 -12.70 -3.90 -16.37
N CYS A 19 -13.77 -3.94 -15.58
CA CYS A 19 -13.67 -3.84 -14.13
C CYS A 19 -13.07 -5.13 -13.55
N PRO A 20 -11.99 -5.06 -12.74
CA PRO A 20 -11.38 -6.26 -12.18
C PRO A 20 -12.21 -6.90 -11.05
N TYR A 21 -13.26 -6.22 -10.56
CA TYR A 21 -14.06 -6.68 -9.42
C TYR A 21 -15.47 -7.13 -9.80
N LEU A 22 -16.06 -6.51 -10.82
CA LEU A 22 -17.45 -6.75 -11.21
C LEU A 22 -17.51 -7.20 -12.68
N PRO A 23 -17.79 -8.50 -12.94
CA PRO A 23 -17.88 -9.02 -14.30
C PRO A 23 -18.89 -8.23 -15.16
N GLY A 24 -18.51 -7.99 -16.42
CA GLY A 24 -19.36 -7.30 -17.39
C GLY A 24 -19.49 -5.79 -17.17
N ARG A 25 -18.79 -5.20 -16.21
CA ARG A 25 -18.75 -3.75 -16.00
C ARG A 25 -17.45 -3.15 -16.49
N LEU A 26 -17.51 -1.85 -16.77
CA LEU A 26 -16.33 -1.06 -17.13
C LEU A 26 -15.91 -0.18 -15.95
N GLU A 27 -14.61 -0.07 -15.72
CA GLU A 27 -14.02 0.89 -14.79
C GLU A 27 -13.48 2.10 -15.51
N ARG A 28 -13.53 3.24 -14.83
CA ARG A 28 -12.77 4.45 -15.13
C ARG A 28 -12.14 4.97 -13.85
N LYS A 29 -11.02 5.66 -13.99
CA LYS A 29 -10.32 6.31 -12.87
C LYS A 29 -10.20 7.80 -13.17
N LEU A 30 -10.54 8.63 -12.19
CA LEU A 30 -10.13 10.02 -12.13
C LEU A 30 -8.74 10.05 -11.53
N PHE A 31 -7.79 10.72 -12.15
CA PHE A 31 -6.42 10.80 -11.65
C PHE A 31 -5.78 12.16 -11.87
N THR A 32 -4.76 12.44 -11.09
CA THR A 32 -3.89 13.60 -11.23
C THR A 32 -2.44 13.20 -11.00
N HIS A 33 -1.52 13.89 -11.67
CA HIS A 33 -0.09 13.71 -11.44
C HIS A 33 0.34 14.45 -10.18
N LEU A 34 1.11 13.75 -9.36
CA LEU A 34 1.81 14.30 -8.20
C LEU A 34 3.19 14.76 -8.67
N THR A 35 3.49 16.03 -8.53
CA THR A 35 4.73 16.65 -8.99
C THR A 35 5.35 17.47 -7.87
N HIS A 36 6.67 17.63 -7.87
CA HIS A 36 7.42 18.31 -6.80
C HIS A 36 7.06 19.78 -6.61
N ASP A 37 6.44 20.42 -7.62
CA ASP A 37 5.94 21.79 -7.55
C ASP A 37 4.61 21.92 -6.79
N LYS A 38 3.98 20.80 -6.44
CA LYS A 38 2.72 20.79 -5.66
C LYS A 38 3.00 20.81 -4.16
N PRO A 39 2.21 21.57 -3.40
CA PRO A 39 2.38 21.61 -1.95
C PRO A 39 2.05 20.26 -1.30
N PRO A 40 2.80 19.81 -0.28
CA PRO A 40 2.51 18.56 0.45
C PRO A 40 1.07 18.47 0.95
N ALA A 41 0.47 19.60 1.37
CA ALA A 41 -0.92 19.64 1.81
C ALA A 41 -1.93 19.22 0.72
N LEU A 42 -1.59 19.37 -0.56
CA LEU A 42 -2.45 18.89 -1.65
C LEU A 42 -2.55 17.36 -1.62
N ILE A 43 -1.43 16.67 -1.44
CA ILE A 43 -1.36 15.21 -1.39
C ILE A 43 -2.18 14.69 -0.21
N ASP A 44 -2.00 15.29 0.97
CA ASP A 44 -2.81 15.00 2.15
C ASP A 44 -4.31 15.16 1.88
N ASN A 45 -4.71 16.25 1.26
CA ASN A 45 -6.11 16.54 0.95
C ASN A 45 -6.69 15.54 -0.07
N LEU A 46 -5.93 15.14 -1.09
CA LEU A 46 -6.36 14.14 -2.06
C LEU A 46 -6.59 12.78 -1.37
N LEU A 47 -5.63 12.34 -0.55
CA LEU A 47 -5.74 11.06 0.16
C LEU A 47 -6.87 11.08 1.21
N LYS A 48 -7.07 12.19 1.92
CA LYS A 48 -8.22 12.40 2.80
C LYS A 48 -9.55 12.41 2.03
N GLY A 49 -9.54 12.91 0.80
CA GLY A 49 -10.69 12.88 -0.13
C GLY A 49 -10.98 11.50 -0.74
N GLY A 50 -10.23 10.46 -0.37
CA GLY A 50 -10.45 9.09 -0.82
C GLY A 50 -9.66 8.69 -2.06
N PHE A 51 -8.75 9.54 -2.54
CA PHE A 51 -7.80 9.15 -3.58
C PHE A 51 -6.83 8.10 -3.04
N ARG A 52 -6.37 7.22 -3.91
CA ARG A 52 -5.31 6.24 -3.70
C ARG A 52 -4.06 6.71 -4.42
N ARG A 53 -2.90 6.29 -3.97
CA ARG A 53 -1.64 6.58 -4.66
C ARG A 53 -1.10 5.35 -5.39
N SER A 54 -0.51 5.58 -6.53
CA SER A 54 0.35 4.62 -7.23
C SER A 54 1.51 5.42 -7.83
N GLN A 55 2.73 5.20 -7.36
CA GLN A 55 3.90 5.99 -7.74
C GLN A 55 3.61 7.50 -7.61
N ASN A 56 3.79 8.26 -8.69
CA ASN A 56 3.53 9.69 -8.74
C ASN A 56 2.13 10.06 -9.27
N ILE A 57 1.14 9.19 -9.06
CA ILE A 57 -0.25 9.41 -9.46
C ILE A 57 -1.17 9.24 -8.24
N ALA A 58 -2.05 10.22 -8.02
CA ALA A 58 -3.21 10.04 -7.15
C ALA A 58 -4.44 9.76 -8.01
N TYR A 59 -5.20 8.73 -7.65
CA TYR A 59 -6.37 8.31 -8.41
C TYR A 59 -7.51 7.83 -7.53
N MET A 60 -8.73 7.91 -8.05
CA MET A 60 -9.91 7.29 -7.45
C MET A 60 -10.82 6.67 -8.52
N PRO A 61 -11.63 5.66 -8.17
CA PRO A 61 -12.64 5.14 -9.08
C PRO A 61 -13.63 6.23 -9.50
N TYR A 62 -13.93 6.31 -10.81
CA TYR A 62 -14.86 7.26 -11.41
C TYR A 62 -15.73 6.56 -12.45
N CYS A 63 -16.41 5.50 -12.03
CA CYS A 63 -17.20 4.63 -12.90
C CYS A 63 -18.60 5.16 -13.07
N GLU A 64 -19.11 5.16 -14.30
CA GLU A 64 -20.49 5.55 -14.58
C GLU A 64 -21.48 4.56 -13.95
N GLY A 65 -22.42 5.10 -13.16
CA GLY A 65 -23.45 4.30 -12.50
C GLY A 65 -22.96 3.27 -11.48
N CYS A 66 -21.72 3.43 -10.93
CA CYS A 66 -21.18 2.51 -9.95
C CYS A 66 -20.44 3.23 -8.82
N GLN A 67 -20.77 2.88 -7.56
CA GLN A 67 -20.13 3.38 -6.34
C GLN A 67 -19.64 2.26 -5.42
N SER A 68 -19.35 1.09 -5.97
CA SER A 68 -18.95 -0.09 -5.17
C SER A 68 -17.56 0.00 -4.55
N CYS A 69 -16.67 0.85 -5.10
CA CYS A 69 -15.31 1.03 -4.58
C CYS A 69 -15.29 2.16 -3.56
N VAL A 70 -15.30 1.83 -2.29
CA VAL A 70 -15.28 2.82 -1.19
C VAL A 70 -13.91 2.83 -0.54
N SER A 71 -13.26 4.00 -0.50
CA SER A 71 -12.05 4.19 0.30
C SER A 71 -12.45 4.28 1.77
N VAL A 72 -11.71 3.58 2.63
CA VAL A 72 -11.98 3.52 4.08
C VAL A 72 -10.74 3.90 4.87
N ARG A 73 -10.95 4.40 6.07
CA ARG A 73 -9.89 4.61 7.07
C ARG A 73 -10.33 4.08 8.42
N VAL A 74 -9.36 3.70 9.23
CA VAL A 74 -9.58 3.33 10.62
C VAL A 74 -9.34 4.57 11.47
N ALA A 75 -10.36 4.97 12.24
CA ALA A 75 -10.20 5.99 13.29
C ALA A 75 -9.54 5.31 14.50
N VAL A 76 -8.22 5.50 14.64
CA VAL A 76 -7.41 4.75 15.64
C VAL A 76 -7.91 4.97 17.05
N ASN A 77 -8.31 6.21 17.39
CA ASN A 77 -8.83 6.55 18.73
C ASN A 77 -10.14 5.82 19.09
N ASP A 78 -10.93 5.45 18.07
CA ASP A 78 -12.21 4.75 18.25
C ASP A 78 -12.09 3.25 18.04
N PHE A 79 -10.91 2.77 17.59
CA PHE A 79 -10.69 1.36 17.31
C PHE A 79 -10.82 0.50 18.56
N ARG A 80 -11.55 -0.61 18.45
CA ARG A 80 -11.73 -1.57 19.52
C ARG A 80 -11.17 -2.94 19.13
N LEU A 81 -10.19 -3.38 19.88
CA LEU A 81 -9.52 -4.65 19.65
C LEU A 81 -10.44 -5.83 20.00
N SER A 82 -10.97 -6.51 19.00
CA SER A 82 -11.82 -7.70 19.16
C SER A 82 -11.01 -8.93 19.62
N ARG A 83 -11.72 -10.00 20.04
CA ARG A 83 -11.07 -11.28 20.37
C ARG A 83 -10.36 -11.91 19.17
N SER A 84 -10.92 -11.77 17.97
CA SER A 84 -10.29 -12.28 16.73
C SER A 84 -9.01 -11.52 16.42
N PHE A 85 -9.00 -10.21 16.57
CA PHE A 85 -7.80 -9.38 16.36
C PHE A 85 -6.69 -9.70 17.37
N ARG A 86 -7.03 -9.92 18.63
CA ARG A 86 -6.06 -10.37 19.64
C ARG A 86 -5.41 -11.71 19.26
N ARG A 87 -6.19 -12.67 18.74
CA ARG A 87 -5.63 -13.95 18.26
C ARG A 87 -4.65 -13.74 17.10
N VAL A 88 -4.93 -12.80 16.18
CA VAL A 88 -4.02 -12.47 15.10
C VAL A 88 -2.73 -11.87 15.64
N LEU A 89 -2.81 -10.91 16.56
CA LEU A 89 -1.62 -10.34 17.22
C LEU A 89 -0.82 -11.42 17.95
N ASP A 90 -1.50 -12.28 18.71
CA ASP A 90 -0.86 -13.38 19.45
C ASP A 90 -0.17 -14.40 18.54
N ALA A 91 -0.73 -14.70 17.37
CA ALA A 91 -0.16 -15.62 16.39
C ALA A 91 1.10 -15.07 15.70
N ASN A 92 1.40 -13.78 15.87
CA ASN A 92 2.49 -13.08 15.23
C ASN A 92 3.45 -12.38 16.22
N LYS A 93 3.44 -12.78 17.49
CA LYS A 93 4.34 -12.24 18.55
C LYS A 93 5.82 -12.44 18.25
N ASP A 94 6.12 -13.45 17.45
CA ASP A 94 7.47 -13.80 17.01
C ASP A 94 7.94 -12.98 15.80
N LEU A 95 7.13 -12.05 15.32
CA LEU A 95 7.54 -11.10 14.29
C LEU A 95 8.17 -9.84 14.91
N THR A 96 9.17 -9.33 14.24
CA THR A 96 9.71 -8.00 14.45
C THR A 96 9.29 -7.11 13.29
N VAL A 97 9.03 -5.84 13.57
CA VAL A 97 8.63 -4.86 12.58
C VAL A 97 9.64 -3.73 12.57
N ARG A 98 10.15 -3.38 11.39
CA ARG A 98 11.08 -2.27 11.20
C ARG A 98 10.56 -1.33 10.13
N ARG A 99 10.59 -0.03 10.41
CA ARG A 99 10.32 1.00 9.40
C ARG A 99 11.64 1.39 8.77
N ILE A 100 11.74 1.16 7.47
CA ILE A 100 12.96 1.37 6.68
C ILE A 100 12.68 2.30 5.50
N PRO A 101 13.70 2.98 4.96
CA PRO A 101 13.55 3.75 3.73
C PRO A 101 13.02 2.87 2.58
N PRO A 102 12.30 3.46 1.60
CA PRO A 102 11.73 2.73 0.48
C PRO A 102 12.84 2.38 -0.53
N ARG A 103 13.59 1.33 -0.23
CA ARG A 103 14.67 0.79 -1.08
C ARG A 103 14.34 -0.66 -1.42
N PRO A 104 14.24 -1.02 -2.70
CA PRO A 104 13.94 -2.37 -3.13
C PRO A 104 15.14 -3.29 -2.90
N THR A 105 14.86 -4.55 -2.56
CA THR A 105 15.85 -5.62 -2.47
C THR A 105 15.41 -6.84 -3.27
N ALA A 106 16.38 -7.71 -3.61
CA ALA A 106 16.08 -8.96 -4.31
C ALA A 106 15.17 -9.88 -3.48
N GLU A 107 15.37 -9.93 -2.15
CA GLU A 107 14.53 -10.71 -1.23
C GLU A 107 13.08 -10.21 -1.22
N GLN A 108 12.89 -8.90 -1.16
CA GLN A 108 11.55 -8.30 -1.22
C GLN A 108 10.86 -8.59 -2.55
N TYR A 109 11.59 -8.51 -3.67
CA TYR A 109 11.03 -8.85 -4.99
C TYR A 109 10.65 -10.34 -5.09
N ALA A 110 11.48 -11.25 -4.55
CA ALA A 110 11.14 -12.68 -4.52
C ALA A 110 9.82 -12.92 -3.76
N LEU A 111 9.68 -12.36 -2.55
CA LEU A 111 8.44 -12.46 -1.78
C LEU A 111 7.24 -11.82 -2.50
N PHE A 112 7.47 -10.68 -3.18
CA PHE A 112 6.43 -10.04 -3.98
C PHE A 112 5.94 -10.95 -5.12
N ARG A 113 6.86 -11.60 -5.85
CA ARG A 113 6.51 -12.55 -6.92
C ARG A 113 5.71 -13.73 -6.40
N GLU A 114 6.16 -14.37 -5.32
CA GLU A 114 5.45 -15.47 -4.67
C GLU A 114 4.02 -15.06 -4.25
N TYR A 115 3.87 -13.85 -3.72
CA TYR A 115 2.56 -13.32 -3.34
C TYR A 115 1.65 -13.09 -4.55
N ILE A 116 2.16 -12.47 -5.64
CA ILE A 116 1.40 -12.22 -6.86
C ILE A 116 0.97 -13.53 -7.49
N ASP A 117 1.88 -14.49 -7.64
CA ASP A 117 1.59 -15.80 -8.25
C ASP A 117 0.54 -16.58 -7.45
N ALA A 118 0.57 -16.48 -6.12
CA ALA A 118 -0.38 -17.17 -5.26
C ALA A 118 -1.77 -16.50 -5.16
N ARG A 119 -1.86 -15.17 -5.33
CA ARG A 119 -3.07 -14.41 -5.02
C ARG A 119 -3.65 -13.64 -6.20
N HIS A 120 -2.84 -13.27 -7.17
CA HIS A 120 -3.18 -12.32 -8.22
C HIS A 120 -2.54 -12.69 -9.57
N ALA A 121 -2.42 -13.99 -9.88
CA ALA A 121 -1.76 -14.47 -11.09
C ALA A 121 -2.36 -13.89 -12.40
N ASP A 122 -3.66 -13.59 -12.40
CA ASP A 122 -4.36 -12.97 -13.54
C ASP A 122 -4.55 -11.45 -13.38
N GLY A 123 -3.91 -10.85 -12.38
CA GLY A 123 -4.03 -9.43 -12.09
C GLY A 123 -3.09 -8.55 -12.90
N GLY A 124 -3.34 -7.23 -12.93
CA GLY A 124 -2.53 -6.26 -13.66
C GLY A 124 -1.07 -6.10 -13.17
N MET A 125 -0.69 -6.80 -12.10
CA MET A 125 0.69 -6.82 -11.58
C MET A 125 1.40 -8.16 -11.86
N ALA A 126 0.73 -9.11 -12.55
CA ALA A 126 1.29 -10.44 -12.82
C ALA A 126 2.59 -10.39 -13.64
N ASP A 127 2.69 -9.46 -14.57
CA ASP A 127 3.84 -9.31 -15.46
C ASP A 127 4.88 -8.29 -14.95
N MET A 128 4.76 -7.78 -13.72
CA MET A 128 5.71 -6.82 -13.17
C MET A 128 7.11 -7.42 -13.08
N THR A 129 8.05 -6.75 -13.73
CA THR A 129 9.48 -7.08 -13.68
C THR A 129 10.12 -6.58 -12.39
N VAL A 130 11.38 -6.95 -12.15
CA VAL A 130 12.16 -6.42 -11.03
C VAL A 130 12.31 -4.89 -11.13
N LEU A 131 12.38 -4.35 -12.33
CA LEU A 131 12.48 -2.91 -12.56
C LEU A 131 11.17 -2.19 -12.23
N ASP A 132 10.02 -2.75 -12.64
CA ASP A 132 8.70 -2.21 -12.30
C ASP A 132 8.48 -2.22 -10.78
N TYR A 133 8.92 -3.28 -10.11
CA TYR A 133 8.90 -3.37 -8.65
C TYR A 133 9.77 -2.28 -8.01
N ALA A 134 10.99 -2.10 -8.51
CA ALA A 134 11.88 -1.05 -8.00
C ALA A 134 11.26 0.34 -8.15
N MET A 135 10.70 0.64 -9.32
CA MET A 135 9.97 1.90 -9.55
C MET A 135 8.76 2.05 -8.61
N MET A 136 8.01 0.97 -8.35
CA MET A 136 6.88 1.01 -7.41
C MET A 136 7.31 1.41 -6.00
N ILE A 137 8.49 0.96 -5.57
CA ILE A 137 9.03 1.23 -4.23
C ILE A 137 9.68 2.62 -4.14
N GLU A 138 10.50 3.00 -5.12
CA GLU A 138 11.37 4.19 -5.05
C GLU A 138 10.74 5.45 -5.64
N ASP A 139 9.89 5.30 -6.66
CA ASP A 139 9.33 6.45 -7.37
C ASP A 139 8.16 7.05 -6.59
N SER A 140 8.49 7.87 -5.61
CA SER A 140 7.52 8.57 -4.77
C SER A 140 8.04 9.95 -4.38
N ILE A 141 7.18 10.95 -4.54
CA ILE A 141 7.43 12.32 -4.02
C ILE A 141 6.77 12.55 -2.66
N VAL A 142 6.15 11.51 -2.10
CA VAL A 142 5.50 11.53 -0.79
C VAL A 142 6.47 10.98 0.25
N ASP A 143 6.29 11.32 1.52
CA ASP A 143 7.07 10.72 2.63
C ASP A 143 6.68 9.24 2.79
N THR A 144 7.35 8.41 2.00
CA THR A 144 7.11 6.97 1.89
C THR A 144 8.12 6.19 2.71
N PHE A 145 7.68 5.10 3.32
CA PHE A 145 8.53 4.14 4.02
C PHE A 145 8.03 2.71 3.80
N LEU A 146 8.88 1.73 4.06
CA LEU A 146 8.49 0.33 4.14
C LEU A 146 8.38 -0.10 5.61
N SER A 147 7.31 -0.82 5.95
CA SER A 147 7.26 -1.66 7.14
C SER A 147 7.69 -3.06 6.74
N GLU A 148 8.83 -3.50 7.26
CA GLU A 148 9.40 -4.82 7.02
C GLU A 148 9.09 -5.73 8.20
N TYR A 149 8.51 -6.88 7.93
CA TYR A 149 8.08 -7.87 8.92
C TYR A 149 8.98 -9.11 8.80
N ARG A 150 9.75 -9.43 9.86
CA ARG A 150 10.65 -10.58 9.89
C ARG A 150 10.39 -11.48 11.08
N LEU A 151 10.63 -12.78 10.92
CA LEU A 151 10.65 -13.68 12.07
C LEU A 151 11.78 -13.25 13.02
N ARG A 152 11.51 -13.32 14.32
CA ARG A 152 12.56 -13.13 15.33
C ARG A 152 13.46 -14.35 15.32
N THR A 153 14.76 -14.17 15.11
CA THR A 153 15.75 -15.19 15.38
C THR A 153 15.95 -15.24 16.88
N GLY A 154 16.01 -16.45 17.43
CA GLY A 154 16.30 -16.62 18.87
C GLY A 154 17.74 -16.32 19.25
N ASP A 155 18.56 -15.93 18.30
CA ASP A 155 19.98 -15.59 18.46
C ASP A 155 20.17 -14.08 18.28
N ASP A 156 20.41 -13.41 19.39
CA ASP A 156 20.68 -11.95 19.44
C ASP A 156 22.03 -11.56 18.75
N THR A 157 22.83 -12.54 18.34
CA THR A 157 24.12 -12.32 17.67
C THR A 157 23.99 -12.17 16.17
N GLU A 158 22.89 -12.65 15.56
CA GLU A 158 22.64 -12.50 14.13
C GLU A 158 21.95 -11.17 13.81
N PRO A 159 22.35 -10.49 12.70
CA PRO A 159 21.68 -9.28 12.31
C PRO A 159 20.21 -9.61 11.95
N GLN A 160 19.28 -8.83 12.48
CA GLN A 160 17.84 -8.97 12.21
C GLN A 160 17.49 -9.00 10.72
N SER A 161 18.36 -8.47 9.86
CA SER A 161 18.23 -8.54 8.40
C SER A 161 18.44 -9.94 7.81
N ALA A 162 19.03 -10.87 8.55
CA ALA A 162 19.21 -12.27 8.15
C ALA A 162 17.99 -13.14 8.47
N ALA A 163 17.09 -12.64 9.31
CA ALA A 163 15.86 -13.35 9.67
C ALA A 163 14.89 -13.44 8.48
N PRO A 164 14.11 -14.54 8.33
CA PRO A 164 13.17 -14.70 7.23
C PRO A 164 12.20 -13.53 7.10
N LEU A 165 12.08 -13.01 5.88
CA LEU A 165 11.14 -11.94 5.53
C LEU A 165 9.74 -12.53 5.37
N MET A 166 8.79 -12.02 6.15
CA MET A 166 7.40 -12.50 6.19
C MET A 166 6.42 -11.54 5.50
N GLY A 167 6.78 -10.29 5.33
CA GLY A 167 5.91 -9.31 4.67
C GLY A 167 6.54 -7.94 4.55
N ILE A 168 5.98 -7.17 3.62
CA ILE A 168 6.31 -5.76 3.37
C ILE A 168 5.01 -4.98 3.23
N ALA A 169 4.94 -3.82 3.87
CA ALA A 169 3.94 -2.79 3.57
C ALA A 169 4.63 -1.51 3.10
N LEU A 170 4.24 -1.06 1.91
CA LEU A 170 4.58 0.26 1.37
C LEU A 170 3.58 1.26 1.94
N CYS A 171 4.06 2.24 2.68
CA CYS A 171 3.24 3.17 3.43
C CYS A 171 3.66 4.61 3.19
N ASP A 172 2.69 5.50 3.19
CA ASP A 172 2.91 6.95 3.17
C ASP A 172 2.57 7.57 4.52
N ARG A 173 3.43 8.47 5.02
CA ARG A 173 3.10 9.33 6.16
C ARG A 173 2.23 10.49 5.70
N LEU A 174 1.13 10.67 6.39
CA LEU A 174 0.23 11.80 6.23
C LEU A 174 0.25 12.65 7.48
N SER A 175 -0.28 13.86 7.40
CA SER A 175 -0.35 14.76 8.56
C SER A 175 -1.19 14.21 9.72
N ASP A 176 -2.11 13.28 9.47
CA ASP A 176 -3.05 12.72 10.44
C ASP A 176 -3.02 11.19 10.53
N GLY A 177 -2.05 10.51 9.90
CA GLY A 177 -1.98 9.07 9.94
C GLY A 177 -1.06 8.43 8.91
N VAL A 178 -1.31 7.16 8.62
CA VAL A 178 -0.56 6.35 7.66
C VAL A 178 -1.50 5.79 6.60
N SER A 179 -1.12 5.90 5.34
CA SER A 179 -1.78 5.24 4.22
C SER A 179 -0.98 4.00 3.82
N MET A 180 -1.57 2.82 3.93
CA MET A 180 -0.99 1.59 3.37
C MET A 180 -1.29 1.56 1.87
N VAL A 181 -0.27 1.88 1.07
CA VAL A 181 -0.38 1.96 -0.40
C VAL A 181 -0.47 0.59 -1.02
N TYR A 182 0.41 -0.31 -0.60
CA TYR A 182 0.45 -1.71 -1.02
C TYR A 182 1.04 -2.60 0.06
N SER A 183 0.65 -3.87 0.08
CA SER A 183 1.24 -4.85 1.00
C SER A 183 1.24 -6.24 0.39
N PHE A 184 2.28 -6.99 0.68
CA PHE A 184 2.43 -8.39 0.29
C PHE A 184 3.14 -9.18 1.38
N TYR A 185 2.92 -10.48 1.43
CA TYR A 185 3.37 -11.31 2.54
C TYR A 185 3.45 -12.78 2.14
N ASP A 186 4.15 -13.57 2.93
CA ASP A 186 4.23 -15.02 2.78
C ASP A 186 2.84 -15.66 2.89
N THR A 187 2.38 -16.24 1.78
CA THR A 187 1.06 -16.89 1.68
C THR A 187 1.07 -18.34 2.17
N THR A 188 2.24 -18.92 2.44
CA THR A 188 2.38 -20.33 2.87
C THR A 188 1.95 -20.55 4.31
N VAL A 189 1.80 -19.48 5.08
CA VAL A 189 1.40 -19.50 6.52
C VAL A 189 0.01 -18.89 6.77
N PRO A 190 -1.06 -19.42 6.17
CA PRO A 190 -2.39 -18.77 6.18
C PRO A 190 -2.96 -18.60 7.59
N ARG A 191 -2.58 -19.45 8.55
CA ARG A 191 -3.04 -19.37 9.95
C ARG A 191 -2.55 -18.12 10.68
N ARG A 192 -1.50 -17.46 10.20
CA ARG A 192 -0.99 -16.20 10.76
C ARG A 192 -1.85 -14.99 10.41
N SER A 193 -2.65 -15.05 9.34
CA SER A 193 -3.46 -13.93 8.87
C SER A 193 -2.63 -12.64 8.72
N LEU A 194 -1.46 -12.74 8.06
CA LEU A 194 -0.46 -11.67 7.97
C LEU A 194 -1.03 -10.36 7.44
N GLY A 195 -1.91 -10.39 6.43
CA GLY A 195 -2.53 -9.17 5.90
C GLY A 195 -3.34 -8.42 6.97
N THR A 196 -4.08 -9.14 7.83
CA THR A 196 -4.80 -8.54 8.97
C THR A 196 -3.81 -8.04 10.03
N TYR A 197 -2.77 -8.82 10.33
CA TYR A 197 -1.73 -8.45 11.28
C TYR A 197 -1.05 -7.13 10.88
N MET A 198 -0.68 -6.98 9.61
CA MET A 198 -0.02 -5.77 9.10
C MET A 198 -0.90 -4.52 9.28
N ILE A 199 -2.22 -4.64 9.09
CA ILE A 199 -3.16 -3.55 9.38
C ILE A 199 -3.20 -3.24 10.88
N LEU A 200 -3.30 -4.27 11.73
CA LEU A 200 -3.38 -4.10 13.18
C LEU A 200 -2.11 -3.49 13.79
N GLU A 201 -0.96 -3.77 13.19
CA GLU A 201 0.33 -3.21 13.63
C GLU A 201 0.44 -1.70 13.36
N HIS A 202 -0.27 -1.20 12.34
CA HIS A 202 -0.32 0.22 12.03
C HIS A 202 -1.37 1.01 12.83
N ILE A 203 -2.24 0.33 13.60
CA ILE A 203 -3.25 0.93 14.47
C ILE A 203 -2.68 1.14 15.88
#